data_2b96487de646587aeb31b5e4082a456f
#
_entry.id   2b96487de646587aeb31b5e4082a456f
#
_cell.length_a   1.000
_cell.length_b   1.000
_cell.length_c   1.000
_cell.angle_alpha   90.00
_cell.angle_beta   90.00
_cell.angle_gamma   90.00
#
_symmetry.space_group_name_H-M   'P 1'
#
loop_
_entity.id
_entity.type
_entity.pdbx_description
1 polymer ?
#
loop_
_entity_poly.entity_id
_entity_poly.type
_entity_poly.pdbx_seq_one_letter_code
_entity_poly.pdbx_strand_id
1 'polypeptide(L)'
;NEGHMKVEGETAYCVDINTGFKNGYKTRHDASASMSAAQIEDVALSLEYVKQYRDSHSNLNANQGYLLEQCVVWQRLSEQLGWKCDNVRAAYSEISQDIQNEVYAGARVFVQTNKGRYKCGGYIYTGEGQDLGQFWAELNVGNAKVKKTTANESITKANAMYSIAGATFGIFADQ
;
A
#
# COMPACT_ATOMS: atom_id res chain seq x y z
N ASN A 1 -0.75 -9.96 -25.16
CA ASN A 1 -1.28 -10.58 -23.91
C ASN A 1 -0.19 -10.52 -22.85
N GLU A 2 0.04 -9.37 -22.30
CA GLU A 2 0.90 -9.22 -21.14
C GLU A 2 0.07 -9.64 -19.92
N GLY A 3 0.17 -10.91 -19.59
CA GLY A 3 -0.52 -11.45 -18.41
C GLY A 3 0.05 -10.81 -17.15
N HIS A 4 -0.83 -10.42 -16.23
CA HIS A 4 -0.42 -10.02 -14.88
C HIS A 4 0.38 -11.18 -14.26
N MET A 5 1.54 -10.89 -13.71
CA MET A 5 2.32 -11.90 -12.99
C MET A 5 1.58 -12.31 -11.73
N LYS A 6 1.55 -13.61 -11.47
CA LYS A 6 0.89 -14.18 -10.30
C LYS A 6 1.77 -15.25 -9.68
N VAL A 7 1.73 -15.32 -8.36
CA VAL A 7 2.27 -16.43 -7.58
C VAL A 7 1.16 -16.92 -6.66
N GLU A 8 0.90 -18.22 -6.71
CA GLU A 8 -0.19 -18.86 -5.92
C GLU A 8 -1.57 -18.20 -6.15
N GLY A 9 -1.81 -17.68 -7.36
CA GLY A 9 -3.07 -17.01 -7.71
C GLY A 9 -3.14 -15.52 -7.38
N GLU A 10 -2.26 -15.02 -6.54
CA GLU A 10 -2.20 -13.62 -6.13
C GLU A 10 -1.28 -12.80 -7.02
N THR A 11 -1.58 -11.51 -7.19
CA THR A 11 -0.77 -10.57 -7.97
C THR A 11 0.64 -10.44 -7.39
N ALA A 12 1.62 -10.52 -8.27
CA ALA A 12 3.03 -10.32 -7.96
C ALA A 12 3.66 -9.33 -8.93
N TYR A 13 4.76 -8.71 -8.49
CA TYR A 13 5.48 -7.68 -9.24
C TYR A 13 6.92 -8.10 -9.46
N CYS A 14 7.47 -7.78 -10.61
CA CYS A 14 8.91 -7.93 -10.85
C CYS A 14 9.69 -7.03 -9.89
N VAL A 15 10.63 -7.62 -9.18
CA VAL A 15 11.58 -6.91 -8.30
C VAL A 15 13.03 -7.07 -8.76
N ASP A 16 13.24 -7.72 -9.92
CA ASP A 16 14.53 -7.87 -10.58
C ASP A 16 14.42 -7.44 -12.05
N ILE A 17 14.78 -6.19 -12.30
CA ILE A 17 14.68 -5.57 -13.63
C ILE A 17 15.68 -6.11 -14.66
N ASN A 18 16.71 -6.83 -14.23
CA ASN A 18 17.80 -7.29 -15.10
C ASN A 18 17.58 -8.71 -15.65
N THR A 19 16.59 -9.41 -15.11
CA THR A 19 16.34 -10.82 -15.46
C THR A 19 14.99 -10.96 -16.16
N GLY A 20 14.97 -11.66 -17.30
CA GLY A 20 13.74 -11.91 -18.05
C GLY A 20 12.78 -12.85 -17.31
N PHE A 21 11.49 -12.67 -17.56
CA PHE A 21 10.46 -13.56 -17.01
C PHE A 21 10.63 -14.99 -17.53
N LYS A 22 10.50 -15.95 -16.61
CA LYS A 22 10.34 -17.38 -16.91
C LYS A 22 9.27 -17.98 -16.01
N ASN A 23 8.46 -18.84 -16.60
CA ASN A 23 7.60 -19.70 -15.79
C ASN A 23 8.47 -20.74 -15.09
N GLY A 24 8.21 -21.01 -13.84
CA GLY A 24 8.95 -21.99 -13.07
C GLY A 24 8.61 -21.97 -11.60
N TYR A 25 9.21 -22.87 -10.86
CA TYR A 25 9.08 -22.90 -9.42
C TYR A 25 9.82 -21.74 -8.78
N LYS A 26 9.20 -21.17 -7.77
CA LYS A 26 9.76 -20.10 -6.97
C LYS A 26 9.82 -20.51 -5.50
N THR A 27 10.87 -20.09 -4.82
CA THR A 27 10.99 -20.23 -3.37
C THR A 27 10.55 -18.93 -2.73
N ARG A 28 9.62 -19.01 -1.79
CA ARG A 28 9.12 -17.87 -1.03
C ARG A 28 10.03 -17.55 0.14
N HIS A 29 10.40 -16.31 0.28
CA HIS A 29 11.12 -15.74 1.42
C HIS A 29 10.32 -14.58 1.99
N ASP A 30 10.41 -14.37 3.30
CA ASP A 30 9.93 -13.13 3.91
C ASP A 30 10.77 -11.97 3.35
N ALA A 31 10.13 -10.86 2.97
CA ALA A 31 10.83 -9.72 2.40
C ALA A 31 11.88 -9.13 3.36
N SER A 32 11.69 -9.28 4.68
CA SER A 32 12.65 -8.83 5.69
C SER A 32 13.99 -9.56 5.65
N ALA A 33 14.09 -10.69 4.94
CA ALA A 33 15.36 -11.36 4.71
C ALA A 33 16.33 -10.57 3.80
N SER A 34 15.81 -9.69 2.94
CA SER A 34 16.59 -8.92 1.96
C SER A 34 16.31 -7.42 1.94
N MET A 35 15.26 -6.98 2.60
CA MET A 35 14.83 -5.58 2.66
C MET A 35 14.66 -5.12 4.10
N SER A 36 14.97 -3.87 4.38
CA SER A 36 14.67 -3.26 5.67
C SER A 36 13.16 -3.02 5.83
N ALA A 37 12.70 -2.91 7.08
CA ALA A 37 11.30 -2.58 7.38
C ALA A 37 10.85 -1.28 6.69
N ALA A 38 11.71 -0.27 6.64
CA ALA A 38 11.41 1.00 5.97
C ALA A 38 11.27 0.85 4.44
N GLN A 39 12.05 -0.03 3.82
CA GLN A 39 11.93 -0.33 2.39
C GLN A 39 10.63 -1.09 2.08
N ILE A 40 10.29 -2.06 2.89
CA ILE A 40 9.04 -2.82 2.76
C ILE A 40 7.84 -1.88 2.94
N GLU A 41 7.84 -1.04 3.99
CA GLU A 41 6.78 -0.06 4.25
C GLU A 41 6.61 0.90 3.06
N ASP A 42 7.70 1.41 2.51
CA ASP A 42 7.69 2.34 1.39
C ASP A 42 7.01 1.72 0.15
N VAL A 43 7.40 0.50 -0.24
CA VAL A 43 6.80 -0.19 -1.40
C VAL A 43 5.35 -0.56 -1.13
N ALA A 44 5.04 -1.08 0.06
CA ALA A 44 3.69 -1.50 0.42
C ALA A 44 2.71 -0.31 0.46
N LEU A 45 3.10 0.82 1.06
CA LEU A 45 2.29 2.04 1.07
C LEU A 45 2.14 2.65 -0.33
N SER A 46 3.17 2.57 -1.16
CA SER A 46 3.08 3.04 -2.54
C SER A 46 2.08 2.23 -3.36
N LEU A 47 2.04 0.92 -3.19
CA LEU A 47 1.03 0.06 -3.82
C LEU A 47 -0.38 0.34 -3.28
N GLU A 48 -0.52 0.56 -1.97
CA GLU A 48 -1.81 0.93 -1.38
C GLU A 48 -2.32 2.26 -1.96
N TYR A 49 -1.43 3.24 -2.17
CA TYR A 49 -1.79 4.49 -2.84
C TYR A 49 -2.29 4.24 -4.27
N VAL A 50 -1.59 3.42 -5.06
CA VAL A 50 -2.01 3.13 -6.46
C VAL A 50 -3.38 2.45 -6.48
N LYS A 51 -3.66 1.57 -5.53
CA LYS A 51 -4.97 0.93 -5.39
C LYS A 51 -6.07 1.98 -5.14
N GLN A 52 -5.86 2.91 -4.19
CA GLN A 52 -6.80 4.01 -3.92
C GLN A 52 -6.94 4.96 -5.12
N TYR A 53 -5.85 5.23 -5.83
CA TYR A 53 -5.86 6.02 -7.05
C TYR A 53 -6.74 5.36 -8.12
N ARG A 54 -6.60 4.07 -8.35
CA ARG A 54 -7.42 3.31 -9.32
C ARG A 54 -8.89 3.31 -8.95
N ASP A 55 -9.22 3.14 -7.67
CA ASP A 55 -10.61 3.17 -7.18
C ASP A 55 -11.29 4.52 -7.46
N SER A 56 -10.52 5.59 -7.49
CA SER A 56 -11.00 6.96 -7.80
C SER A 56 -10.95 7.32 -9.29
N HIS A 57 -10.32 6.49 -10.14
CA HIS A 57 -10.11 6.74 -11.58
C HIS A 57 -10.64 5.58 -12.41
N SER A 58 -11.97 5.53 -12.58
CA SER A 58 -12.69 4.45 -13.27
C SER A 58 -12.39 4.31 -14.76
N ASN A 59 -11.66 5.27 -15.35
CA ASN A 59 -11.22 5.23 -16.75
C ASN A 59 -9.98 4.34 -16.98
N LEU A 60 -9.32 3.88 -15.93
CA LEU A 60 -8.20 2.95 -16.02
C LEU A 60 -8.74 1.52 -16.13
N ASN A 61 -8.33 0.81 -17.17
CA ASN A 61 -8.63 -0.62 -17.28
C ASN A 61 -7.72 -1.45 -16.36
N ALA A 62 -8.03 -2.74 -16.22
CA ALA A 62 -7.29 -3.63 -15.31
C ALA A 62 -5.80 -3.75 -15.66
N ASN A 63 -5.45 -3.75 -16.96
CA ASN A 63 -4.08 -3.82 -17.41
C ASN A 63 -3.32 -2.54 -17.04
N GLN A 64 -3.88 -1.38 -17.34
CA GLN A 64 -3.29 -0.09 -16.97
C GLN A 64 -3.08 0.03 -15.46
N GLY A 65 -4.04 -0.46 -14.67
CA GLY A 65 -3.92 -0.50 -13.22
C GLY A 65 -2.73 -1.34 -12.75
N TYR A 66 -2.59 -2.56 -13.27
CA TYR A 66 -1.45 -3.43 -12.96
C TYR A 66 -0.11 -2.81 -13.40
N LEU A 67 -0.07 -2.21 -14.57
CA LEU A 67 1.13 -1.53 -15.07
C LEU A 67 1.54 -0.35 -14.17
N LEU A 68 0.58 0.42 -13.66
CA LEU A 68 0.87 1.48 -12.69
C LEU A 68 1.47 0.93 -11.38
N GLU A 69 0.91 -0.17 -10.87
CA GLU A 69 1.44 -0.86 -9.69
C GLU A 69 2.88 -1.33 -9.94
N GLN A 70 3.13 -1.98 -11.07
CA GLN A 70 4.48 -2.42 -11.44
C GLN A 70 5.46 -1.25 -11.58
N CYS A 71 5.05 -0.17 -12.23
CA CYS A 71 5.87 1.03 -12.39
C CYS A 71 6.24 1.65 -11.03
N VAL A 72 5.29 1.73 -10.11
CA VAL A 72 5.54 2.26 -8.77
C VAL A 72 6.51 1.37 -7.99
N VAL A 73 6.36 0.05 -8.04
CA VAL A 73 7.31 -0.89 -7.42
C VAL A 73 8.72 -0.65 -7.94
N TRP A 74 8.90 -0.59 -9.25
CA TRP A 74 10.21 -0.36 -9.84
C TRP A 74 10.79 1.01 -9.50
N GLN A 75 9.97 2.05 -9.51
CA GLN A 75 10.45 3.37 -9.13
C GLN A 75 10.91 3.42 -7.68
N ARG A 76 10.13 2.85 -6.76
CA ARG A 76 10.48 2.85 -5.34
C ARG A 76 11.74 2.03 -5.08
N LEU A 77 11.86 0.86 -5.69
CA LEU A 77 13.05 0.03 -5.58
C LEU A 77 14.28 0.68 -6.22
N SER A 78 14.15 1.36 -7.37
CA SER A 78 15.28 2.05 -7.98
C SER A 78 15.77 3.22 -7.12
N GLU A 79 14.89 4.00 -6.51
CA GLU A 79 15.27 5.07 -5.59
C GLU A 79 15.97 4.53 -4.33
N GLN A 80 15.55 3.38 -3.82
CA GLN A 80 16.10 2.77 -2.61
C GLN A 80 17.40 1.98 -2.86
N LEU A 81 17.51 1.31 -3.99
CA LEU A 81 18.58 0.38 -4.33
C LEU A 81 19.55 0.92 -5.38
N GLY A 82 19.30 2.13 -5.89
CA GLY A 82 20.13 2.75 -6.92
C GLY A 82 19.99 2.09 -8.30
N TRP A 83 18.89 1.43 -8.59
CA TRP A 83 18.64 0.86 -9.91
C TRP A 83 18.40 1.95 -10.95
N LYS A 84 18.80 1.69 -12.19
CA LYS A 84 18.45 2.56 -13.31
C LYS A 84 17.20 2.05 -13.98
N CYS A 85 16.10 2.80 -13.83
CA CYS A 85 14.80 2.48 -14.40
C CYS A 85 14.44 3.26 -15.66
N ASP A 86 15.39 3.93 -16.30
CA ASP A 86 15.13 4.82 -17.44
C ASP A 86 14.42 4.14 -18.60
N ASN A 87 14.67 2.85 -18.80
CA ASN A 87 14.04 2.05 -19.87
C ASN A 87 12.61 1.58 -19.53
N VAL A 88 12.23 1.62 -18.26
CA VAL A 88 10.92 1.10 -17.80
C VAL A 88 9.79 2.01 -18.25
N ARG A 89 9.98 3.31 -18.24
CA ARG A 89 8.98 4.27 -18.68
C ARG A 89 8.61 4.12 -20.16
N ALA A 90 9.59 3.77 -21.00
CA ALA A 90 9.37 3.56 -22.43
C ALA A 90 8.58 2.27 -22.73
N ALA A 91 8.65 1.26 -21.84
CA ALA A 91 7.95 -0.01 -22.03
C ALA A 91 6.44 0.09 -21.80
N TYR A 92 5.96 1.14 -21.12
CA TYR A 92 4.55 1.31 -20.73
C TYR A 92 3.90 2.50 -21.42
N SER A 93 3.98 2.55 -22.75
CA SER A 93 3.31 3.56 -23.57
C SER A 93 1.78 3.57 -23.44
N GLU A 94 1.18 2.52 -22.85
CA GLU A 94 -0.25 2.44 -22.57
C GLU A 94 -0.72 3.41 -21.46
N ILE A 95 0.21 3.95 -20.68
CA ILE A 95 -0.06 4.93 -19.62
C ILE A 95 0.66 6.22 -19.95
N SER A 96 -0.09 7.32 -20.02
CA SER A 96 0.50 8.61 -20.31
C SER A 96 1.55 8.99 -19.26
N GLN A 97 2.56 9.74 -19.69
CA GLN A 97 3.63 10.21 -18.79
C GLN A 97 3.07 11.10 -17.67
N ASP A 98 1.99 11.84 -17.94
CA ASP A 98 1.35 12.69 -16.92
C ASP A 98 0.73 11.86 -15.80
N ILE A 99 0.00 10.78 -16.13
CA ILE A 99 -0.54 9.86 -15.13
C ILE A 99 0.59 9.20 -14.31
N GLN A 100 1.66 8.76 -14.97
CA GLN A 100 2.80 8.18 -14.26
C GLN A 100 3.42 9.19 -13.28
N ASN A 101 3.64 10.43 -13.72
CA ASN A 101 4.20 11.48 -12.88
C ASN A 101 3.30 11.82 -11.68
N GLU A 102 2.00 11.92 -11.92
CA GLU A 102 0.99 12.15 -10.88
C GLU A 102 1.00 11.03 -9.82
N VAL A 103 0.97 9.78 -10.28
CA VAL A 103 1.00 8.61 -9.40
C VAL A 103 2.29 8.54 -8.59
N TYR A 104 3.44 8.81 -9.20
CA TYR A 104 4.73 8.79 -8.50
C TYR A 104 4.83 9.90 -7.44
N ALA A 105 4.35 11.10 -7.77
CA ALA A 105 4.33 12.19 -6.81
C ALA A 105 3.37 11.90 -5.65
N GLY A 106 2.16 11.42 -5.97
CA GLY A 106 1.16 11.07 -4.97
C GLY A 106 1.61 9.92 -4.05
N ALA A 107 2.26 8.89 -4.59
CA ALA A 107 2.79 7.79 -3.79
C ALA A 107 3.85 8.28 -2.78
N ARG A 108 4.74 9.19 -3.18
CA ARG A 108 5.72 9.78 -2.25
C ARG A 108 5.06 10.53 -1.09
N VAL A 109 4.07 11.36 -1.41
CA VAL A 109 3.31 12.10 -0.39
C VAL A 109 2.58 11.13 0.53
N PHE A 110 1.91 10.12 -0.03
CA PHE A 110 1.17 9.12 0.74
C PHE A 110 2.09 8.34 1.69
N VAL A 111 3.25 7.91 1.23
CA VAL A 111 4.25 7.23 2.07
C VAL A 111 4.68 8.13 3.22
N GLN A 112 5.01 9.39 2.95
CA GLN A 112 5.48 10.33 4.00
C GLN A 112 4.41 10.59 5.07
N THR A 113 3.14 10.71 4.66
CA THR A 113 2.04 11.04 5.58
C THR A 113 1.48 9.83 6.33
N ASN A 114 1.79 8.61 5.87
CA ASN A 114 1.23 7.38 6.42
C ASN A 114 2.25 6.45 7.07
N LYS A 115 3.51 6.86 7.21
CA LYS A 115 4.52 6.08 7.94
C LYS A 115 4.06 5.72 9.35
N GLY A 116 4.20 4.45 9.71
CA GLY A 116 3.80 3.92 11.01
C GLY A 116 2.28 3.75 11.21
N ARG A 117 1.45 4.19 10.26
CA ARG A 117 -0.01 4.06 10.35
C ARG A 117 -0.53 2.72 9.84
N TYR A 118 0.30 1.97 9.13
CA TYR A 118 -0.04 0.69 8.54
C TYR A 118 0.90 -0.39 9.05
N LYS A 119 0.37 -1.59 9.19
CA LYS A 119 1.18 -2.81 9.29
C LYS A 119 1.52 -3.23 7.87
N CYS A 120 2.80 -3.24 7.55
CA CYS A 120 3.30 -3.55 6.21
C CYS A 120 4.09 -4.86 6.22
N GLY A 121 4.05 -5.58 5.11
CA GLY A 121 4.81 -6.80 4.92
C GLY A 121 5.00 -7.14 3.45
N GLY A 122 5.75 -8.18 3.18
CA GLY A 122 5.96 -8.67 1.84
C GLY A 122 6.63 -10.03 1.79
N TYR A 123 6.57 -10.64 0.62
CA TYR A 123 7.33 -11.83 0.25
C TYR A 123 8.14 -11.57 -1.02
N ILE A 124 9.33 -12.15 -1.07
CA ILE A 124 10.16 -12.22 -2.27
C ILE A 124 10.21 -13.69 -2.71
N TYR A 125 9.98 -13.89 -3.99
CA TYR A 125 9.98 -15.20 -4.64
C TYR A 125 11.16 -15.29 -5.57
N THR A 126 12.13 -16.13 -5.24
CA THR A 126 13.35 -16.35 -6.00
C THR A 126 13.33 -17.68 -6.73
N GLY A 127 14.10 -17.83 -7.81
CA GLY A 127 14.19 -19.07 -8.56
C GLY A 127 14.52 -18.84 -10.04
N GLU A 128 13.88 -19.60 -10.93
CA GLU A 128 14.11 -19.43 -12.36
C GLU A 128 13.54 -18.12 -12.88
N GLY A 129 14.34 -17.40 -13.70
CA GLY A 129 13.96 -16.09 -14.24
C GLY A 129 13.94 -15.01 -13.17
N GLN A 130 13.26 -13.90 -13.46
CA GLN A 130 13.22 -12.72 -12.59
C GLN A 130 12.61 -13.03 -11.21
N ASP A 131 13.10 -12.37 -10.19
CA ASP A 131 12.51 -12.41 -8.86
C ASP A 131 11.21 -11.60 -8.82
N LEU A 132 10.24 -12.11 -8.05
CA LEU A 132 8.94 -11.50 -7.90
C LEU A 132 8.71 -11.09 -6.44
N GLY A 133 7.97 -10.02 -6.24
CA GLY A 133 7.58 -9.53 -4.92
C GLY A 133 6.07 -9.42 -4.77
N GLN A 134 5.59 -9.68 -3.58
CA GLN A 134 4.23 -9.35 -3.12
C GLN A 134 4.37 -8.48 -1.89
N PHE A 135 3.61 -7.39 -1.83
CA PHE A 135 3.65 -6.45 -0.71
C PHE A 135 2.24 -6.07 -0.32
N TRP A 136 2.02 -5.85 0.97
CA TRP A 136 0.72 -5.43 1.50
C TRP A 136 0.87 -4.38 2.59
N ALA A 137 -0.16 -3.56 2.74
CA ALA A 137 -0.32 -2.59 3.80
C ALA A 137 -1.73 -2.73 4.40
N GLU A 138 -1.81 -2.94 5.70
CA GLU A 138 -3.05 -3.03 6.47
C GLU A 138 -3.11 -1.85 7.43
N LEU A 139 -4.17 -1.04 7.36
CA LEU A 139 -4.33 0.10 8.24
C LEU A 139 -4.40 -0.38 9.70
N ASN A 140 -3.56 0.20 10.55
CA ASN A 140 -3.64 -0.03 11.99
C ASN A 140 -4.94 0.59 12.52
N VAL A 141 -5.91 -0.26 12.81
CA VAL A 141 -7.18 0.15 13.38
C VAL A 141 -7.17 -0.12 14.88
N GLY A 142 -7.47 0.90 15.67
CA GLY A 142 -7.65 0.78 17.11
C GLY A 142 -9.12 0.80 17.49
N ASN A 143 -9.46 0.15 18.59
CA ASN A 143 -10.78 0.25 19.18
C ASN A 143 -10.71 1.22 20.35
N ALA A 144 -11.53 2.29 20.33
CA ALA A 144 -11.70 3.18 21.44
C ALA A 144 -13.04 2.91 22.12
N LYS A 145 -13.03 2.67 23.44
CA LYS A 145 -14.23 2.56 24.24
C LYS A 145 -14.38 3.83 25.09
N VAL A 146 -15.35 4.64 24.76
CA VAL A 146 -15.68 5.83 25.53
C VAL A 146 -16.78 5.49 26.54
N LYS A 147 -16.50 5.71 27.83
CA LYS A 147 -17.47 5.58 28.91
C LYS A 147 -17.75 6.96 29.48
N LYS A 148 -18.97 7.46 29.29
CA LYS A 148 -19.44 8.66 29.96
C LYS A 148 -19.83 8.31 31.39
N THR A 149 -19.25 9.00 32.34
CA THR A 149 -19.58 8.88 33.77
C THR A 149 -19.95 10.24 34.30
N THR A 150 -20.78 10.27 35.33
CA THR A 150 -21.10 11.51 36.05
C THR A 150 -20.10 11.70 37.18
N ALA A 151 -19.69 12.94 37.41
CA ALA A 151 -18.89 13.30 38.57
C ALA A 151 -19.72 13.40 39.88
N ASN A 152 -21.05 13.47 39.73
CA ASN A 152 -21.95 13.61 40.89
C ASN A 152 -23.24 12.77 40.66
N GLU A 153 -23.15 11.50 41.07
CA GLU A 153 -24.26 10.56 40.95
C GLU A 153 -25.53 10.99 41.73
N SER A 154 -25.37 11.72 42.84
CA SER A 154 -26.47 12.15 43.65
C SER A 154 -27.36 13.16 42.95
N ILE A 155 -26.81 13.95 42.03
CA ILE A 155 -27.54 14.91 41.21
C ILE A 155 -28.14 14.27 39.96
N THR A 156 -27.38 13.35 39.33
CA THR A 156 -27.77 12.82 38.01
C THR A 156 -28.61 11.56 38.08
N LYS A 157 -28.54 10.81 39.17
CA LYS A 157 -29.34 9.60 39.39
C LYS A 157 -30.79 9.98 39.59
N ALA A 158 -31.66 9.50 38.72
CA ALA A 158 -33.08 9.78 38.71
C ALA A 158 -33.52 11.20 38.25
N ASN A 159 -32.66 11.99 37.65
CA ASN A 159 -33.02 13.27 37.07
C ASN A 159 -32.95 13.19 35.53
N ALA A 160 -34.09 13.18 34.87
CA ALA A 160 -34.19 13.06 33.41
C ALA A 160 -33.52 14.21 32.63
N MET A 161 -33.33 15.36 33.23
CA MET A 161 -32.66 16.51 32.61
C MET A 161 -31.14 16.32 32.50
N TYR A 162 -30.56 15.40 33.31
CA TYR A 162 -29.14 15.11 33.31
C TYR A 162 -28.84 13.69 32.78
N SER A 163 -29.72 13.17 31.91
CA SER A 163 -29.53 11.88 31.30
C SER A 163 -28.19 11.83 30.54
N ILE A 164 -27.42 10.76 30.78
CA ILE A 164 -26.22 10.47 30.00
C ILE A 164 -26.55 9.66 28.74
N ALA A 165 -27.80 9.24 28.56
CA ALA A 165 -28.26 8.57 27.34
C ALA A 165 -28.30 9.55 26.18
N GLY A 166 -28.04 9.09 24.98
CA GLY A 166 -28.08 9.89 23.76
C GLY A 166 -26.93 10.87 23.54
N ALA A 167 -25.87 10.82 24.36
CA ALA A 167 -24.70 11.63 24.13
C ALA A 167 -23.93 11.11 22.88
N THR A 168 -23.60 12.02 21.94
CA THR A 168 -22.78 11.75 20.79
C THR A 168 -21.34 12.14 21.08
N PHE A 169 -20.39 11.28 20.71
CA PHE A 169 -18.96 11.52 20.85
C PHE A 169 -18.32 11.56 19.48
N GLY A 170 -17.41 12.49 19.25
CA GLY A 170 -16.52 12.51 18.11
C GLY A 170 -15.13 12.07 18.55
N ILE A 171 -14.48 11.24 17.74
CA ILE A 171 -13.05 10.90 17.87
C ILE A 171 -12.34 11.65 16.76
N PHE A 172 -11.41 12.50 17.13
CA PHE A 172 -10.60 13.28 16.20
C PHE A 172 -9.17 12.78 16.29
N ALA A 173 -8.51 12.61 15.14
CA ALA A 173 -7.07 12.43 15.14
C ALA A 173 -6.41 13.78 15.46
N ASP A 174 -5.40 13.78 16.32
CA ASP A 174 -4.52 14.94 16.48
C ASP A 174 -3.84 15.23 15.15
N GLN A 175 -3.80 16.51 14.79
CA GLN A 175 -3.13 17.02 13.58
C GLN A 175 -1.65 17.25 13.84
#